data_4f668b2d267584b6c267d429e9fe30e6
#
_entry.id   4f668b2d267584b6c267d429e9fe30e6
#
_cell.length_a   1.000
_cell.length_b   1.000
_cell.length_c   1.000
_cell.angle_alpha   90.00
_cell.angle_beta   90.00
_cell.angle_gamma   90.00
#
_symmetry.space_group_name_H-M   'P 1'
#
loop_
_entity.id
_entity.type
_entity.pdbx_description
1 polymer ?
#
loop_
_entity_poly.entity_id
_entity_poly.type
_entity_poly.pdbx_seq_one_letter_code
_entity_poly.pdbx_strand_id
1 'polypeptide(L)'
;MRIAQLANFVGPTSGGMRRAIDQLGQRYVTAGHERLLIIPGPEDRVTESAAGVVAQVRGVRVTGGYRIILARSGVLKALEDFGPTSVEVSDKWTLAGVGPWARRRKVGSILFSHERLDDMASDFLRLPVRTLVHLRNHALARDFDRVVVTTRYSAGEWDGSSARLVTVPLGVDLDTFRAVAERRDPDPVIRLIHAGRMSREKYPQLAIAAAAELHRRGVPVELTVAGTGPHLAWLREQAEEAPVRFLGYVDGRDELARLYGQADISLSVAPTETFGLAVLEALACGTPVVTADVGGARELVDDTCAEWGAPRAAALADAVQRLRTRLLADPHGLRRSARTHAEQYSWDTSAQLMLAVHSEVSASETT
;
A
#
# COMPACT_ATOMS: atom_id res chain seq x y z
N MET A 1 0.05 26.49 -0.87
CA MET A 1 -1.32 25.94 -0.72
C MET A 1 -1.55 25.54 0.73
N ARG A 2 -2.80 25.45 1.13
CA ARG A 2 -3.23 24.91 2.43
C ARG A 2 -3.95 23.58 2.16
N ILE A 3 -3.30 22.47 2.46
CA ILE A 3 -3.75 21.12 2.10
C ILE A 3 -4.28 20.42 3.32
N ALA A 4 -5.54 19.93 3.29
CA ALA A 4 -6.11 19.12 4.34
C ALA A 4 -6.21 17.66 3.89
N GLN A 5 -5.49 16.75 4.57
CA GLN A 5 -5.59 15.30 4.41
C GLN A 5 -6.54 14.71 5.44
N LEU A 6 -7.44 13.84 5.00
CA LEU A 6 -8.43 13.20 5.86
C LEU A 6 -8.40 11.68 5.67
N ALA A 7 -8.28 10.93 6.76
CA ALA A 7 -8.26 9.48 6.71
C ALA A 7 -8.90 8.82 7.93
N ASN A 8 -9.63 7.73 7.69
CA ASN A 8 -10.02 6.75 8.70
C ASN A 8 -9.04 5.58 8.74
N PHE A 9 -9.23 4.67 9.68
CA PHE A 9 -8.41 3.45 9.82
C PHE A 9 -6.91 3.72 10.00
N VAL A 10 -6.54 4.91 10.47
CA VAL A 10 -5.17 5.29 10.80
C VAL A 10 -4.90 4.95 12.27
N GLY A 11 -4.08 3.95 12.50
CA GLY A 11 -3.70 3.49 13.85
C GLY A 11 -2.20 3.20 13.94
N PRO A 12 -1.68 2.88 15.14
CA PRO A 12 -0.24 2.60 15.34
C PRO A 12 0.29 1.47 14.46
N THR A 13 -0.57 0.49 14.15
CA THR A 13 -0.24 -0.70 13.34
C THR A 13 -0.74 -0.60 11.90
N SER A 14 -1.20 0.57 11.46
CA SER A 14 -1.66 0.77 10.07
C SER A 14 -0.50 0.66 9.09
N GLY A 15 -0.76 -0.03 7.98
CA GLY A 15 0.24 -0.33 6.95
C GLY A 15 0.43 0.79 5.90
N GLY A 16 0.28 0.41 4.63
CA GLY A 16 0.63 1.24 3.47
C GLY A 16 -0.08 2.58 3.39
N MET A 17 -1.39 2.65 3.66
CA MET A 17 -2.16 3.90 3.59
C MET A 17 -1.61 4.96 4.56
N ARG A 18 -1.39 4.61 5.83
CA ARG A 18 -0.81 5.54 6.80
C ARG A 18 0.56 6.04 6.32
N ARG A 19 1.40 5.13 5.84
CA ARG A 19 2.73 5.48 5.31
C ARG A 19 2.63 6.46 4.14
N ALA A 20 1.70 6.23 3.21
CA ALA A 20 1.47 7.15 2.10
C ALA A 20 1.07 8.55 2.59
N ILE A 21 0.11 8.65 3.51
CA ILE A 21 -0.35 9.91 4.08
C ILE A 21 0.79 10.64 4.81
N ASP A 22 1.59 9.95 5.61
CA ASP A 22 2.69 10.55 6.36
C ASP A 22 3.81 11.00 5.42
N GLN A 23 4.21 10.19 4.45
CA GLN A 23 5.28 10.49 3.50
C GLN A 23 4.92 11.64 2.55
N LEU A 24 3.70 11.64 2.02
CA LEU A 24 3.20 12.75 1.20
C LEU A 24 3.09 14.03 2.01
N GLY A 25 2.45 13.95 3.19
CA GLY A 25 2.23 15.10 4.04
C GLY A 25 3.52 15.78 4.52
N GLN A 26 4.54 15.00 4.88
CA GLN A 26 5.85 15.56 5.22
C GLN A 26 6.47 16.32 4.04
N ARG A 27 6.34 15.80 2.82
CA ARG A 27 6.86 16.45 1.61
C ARG A 27 6.08 17.69 1.22
N TYR A 28 4.77 17.71 1.47
CA TYR A 28 3.98 18.93 1.27
C TYR A 28 4.52 20.08 2.14
N VAL A 29 4.81 19.80 3.41
CA VAL A 29 5.38 20.79 4.33
C VAL A 29 6.80 21.20 3.91
N THR A 30 7.64 20.24 3.53
CA THR A 30 9.00 20.52 3.03
C THR A 30 8.98 21.37 1.76
N ALA A 31 7.96 21.22 0.92
CA ALA A 31 7.74 22.05 -0.27
C ALA A 31 7.13 23.44 0.04
N GLY A 32 6.98 23.82 1.31
CA GLY A 32 6.49 25.12 1.75
C GLY A 32 4.96 25.25 1.78
N HIS A 33 4.23 24.13 1.84
CA HIS A 33 2.78 24.14 1.96
C HIS A 33 2.34 23.95 3.41
N GLU A 34 1.21 24.55 3.82
CA GLU A 34 0.58 24.28 5.10
C GLU A 34 -0.21 22.96 5.02
N ARG A 35 -0.10 22.13 6.05
CA ARG A 35 -0.77 20.85 6.12
C ARG A 35 -1.61 20.72 7.38
N LEU A 36 -2.86 20.24 7.20
CA LEU A 36 -3.73 19.70 8.24
C LEU A 36 -3.96 18.22 7.98
N LEU A 37 -3.73 17.36 8.98
CA LEU A 37 -4.12 15.95 8.94
C LEU A 37 -5.27 15.71 9.90
N ILE A 38 -6.42 15.25 9.39
CA ILE A 38 -7.59 14.88 10.21
C ILE A 38 -7.70 13.36 10.29
N ILE A 39 -7.61 12.82 11.50
CA ILE A 39 -7.69 11.38 11.78
C ILE A 39 -8.59 11.09 12.98
N PRO A 40 -9.14 9.86 13.12
CA PRO A 40 -9.90 9.49 14.30
C PRO A 40 -9.00 9.36 15.54
N GLY A 41 -9.49 9.87 16.66
CA GLY A 41 -8.87 9.76 17.98
C GLY A 41 -9.82 9.26 19.05
N PRO A 42 -9.35 9.03 20.29
CA PRO A 42 -10.20 8.75 21.44
C PRO A 42 -11.02 9.98 21.88
N GLU A 43 -10.51 11.17 21.60
CA GLU A 43 -11.06 12.48 21.92
C GLU A 43 -10.68 13.49 20.83
N ASP A 44 -11.32 14.65 20.85
CA ASP A 44 -10.96 15.78 19.99
C ASP A 44 -9.68 16.41 20.54
N ARG A 45 -8.64 16.47 19.70
CA ARG A 45 -7.34 17.02 20.08
C ARG A 45 -6.63 17.59 18.86
N VAL A 46 -6.01 18.75 19.02
CA VAL A 46 -5.14 19.34 17.99
C VAL A 46 -3.71 19.35 18.51
N THR A 47 -2.78 18.90 17.67
CA THR A 47 -1.34 18.88 17.96
C THR A 47 -0.59 19.41 16.75
N GLU A 48 0.51 20.12 17.00
CA GLU A 48 1.44 20.56 15.97
C GLU A 48 2.63 19.61 15.90
N SER A 49 3.14 19.41 14.69
CA SER A 49 4.32 18.59 14.43
C SER A 49 5.14 19.21 13.29
N ALA A 50 6.37 18.72 13.10
CA ALA A 50 7.19 19.10 11.96
C ALA A 50 6.54 18.75 10.60
N ALA A 51 5.56 17.84 10.58
CA ALA A 51 4.78 17.47 9.40
C ALA A 51 3.42 18.19 9.32
N GLY A 52 3.24 19.33 10.01
CA GLY A 52 2.03 20.13 10.03
C GLY A 52 1.12 19.87 11.23
N VAL A 53 -0.08 20.39 11.16
CA VAL A 53 -1.10 20.27 12.21
C VAL A 53 -1.82 18.92 12.10
N VAL A 54 -2.03 18.25 13.22
CA VAL A 54 -2.83 17.02 13.30
C VAL A 54 -4.05 17.28 14.18
N ALA A 55 -5.23 17.17 13.60
CA ALA A 55 -6.52 17.22 14.30
C ALA A 55 -7.07 15.80 14.49
N GLN A 56 -7.05 15.30 15.71
CA GLN A 56 -7.81 14.11 16.08
C GLN A 56 -9.26 14.50 16.29
N VAL A 57 -10.17 13.79 15.64
CA VAL A 57 -11.60 13.91 15.86
C VAL A 57 -12.08 12.63 16.54
N ARG A 58 -12.92 12.78 17.58
CA ARG A 58 -13.43 11.63 18.32
C ARG A 58 -14.08 10.61 17.39
N GLY A 59 -13.49 9.41 17.34
CA GLY A 59 -13.95 8.29 16.52
C GLY A 59 -14.46 7.11 17.33
N VAL A 60 -15.36 6.35 16.74
CA VAL A 60 -15.90 5.10 17.30
C VAL A 60 -14.90 3.97 17.07
N ARG A 61 -14.69 3.14 18.07
CA ARG A 61 -13.87 1.92 17.93
C ARG A 61 -14.56 0.91 17.02
N VAL A 62 -13.77 0.32 16.10
CA VAL A 62 -14.19 -0.78 15.24
C VAL A 62 -13.24 -1.96 15.43
N THR A 63 -13.49 -3.06 14.73
CA THR A 63 -12.63 -4.26 14.80
C THR A 63 -11.16 -3.95 14.49
N GLY A 64 -10.25 -4.76 15.05
CA GLY A 64 -8.80 -4.61 14.80
C GLY A 64 -8.14 -3.43 15.50
N GLY A 65 -8.81 -2.80 16.48
CA GLY A 65 -8.23 -1.68 17.23
C GLY A 65 -8.29 -0.34 16.51
N TYR A 66 -8.91 -0.29 15.34
CA TYR A 66 -9.11 0.93 14.57
C TYR A 66 -10.24 1.80 15.11
N ARG A 67 -10.26 3.04 14.64
CA ARG A 67 -11.38 3.98 14.87
C ARG A 67 -11.82 4.56 13.54
N ILE A 68 -13.10 4.98 13.50
CA ILE A 68 -13.69 5.70 12.37
C ILE A 68 -14.43 6.94 12.88
N ILE A 69 -14.36 8.01 12.11
CA ILE A 69 -15.11 9.23 12.37
C ILE A 69 -16.50 9.08 11.75
N LEU A 70 -17.54 9.13 12.58
CA LEU A 70 -18.94 9.12 12.14
C LEU A 70 -19.54 10.52 12.18
N ALA A 71 -19.23 11.32 13.21
CA ALA A 71 -19.74 12.68 13.40
C ALA A 71 -18.92 13.68 12.56
N ARG A 72 -19.56 14.25 11.53
CA ARG A 72 -18.91 15.20 10.63
C ARG A 72 -18.65 16.58 11.23
N SER A 73 -19.34 16.96 12.30
CA SER A 73 -19.22 18.31 12.88
C SER A 73 -17.81 18.68 13.28
N GLY A 74 -17.07 17.76 13.95
CA GLY A 74 -15.68 17.98 14.32
C GLY A 74 -14.75 18.11 13.11
N VAL A 75 -14.99 17.31 12.06
CA VAL A 75 -14.24 17.39 10.79
C VAL A 75 -14.46 18.74 10.11
N LEU A 76 -15.73 19.15 9.96
CA LEU A 76 -16.07 20.40 9.30
C LEU A 76 -15.55 21.60 10.07
N LYS A 77 -15.61 21.57 11.41
CA LYS A 77 -15.03 22.61 12.24
C LYS A 77 -13.53 22.73 12.01
N ALA A 78 -12.77 21.62 12.03
CA ALA A 78 -11.35 21.63 11.79
C ALA A 78 -10.99 22.15 10.39
N LEU A 79 -11.78 21.80 9.36
CA LEU A 79 -11.62 22.33 8.01
C LEU A 79 -11.91 23.83 7.93
N GLU A 80 -12.97 24.31 8.58
CA GLU A 80 -13.33 25.75 8.62
C GLU A 80 -12.28 26.57 9.36
N ASP A 81 -11.81 26.09 10.50
CA ASP A 81 -10.74 26.75 11.26
C ASP A 81 -9.41 26.80 10.47
N PHE A 82 -9.10 25.74 9.72
CA PHE A 82 -7.88 25.69 8.89
C PHE A 82 -8.02 26.45 7.59
N GLY A 83 -9.17 26.53 6.94
CA GLY A 83 -9.39 27.20 5.66
C GLY A 83 -8.55 26.61 4.51
N PRO A 84 -8.71 25.34 4.15
CA PRO A 84 -7.90 24.68 3.11
C PRO A 84 -8.18 25.25 1.72
N THR A 85 -7.16 25.24 0.85
CA THR A 85 -7.32 25.48 -0.59
C THR A 85 -7.68 24.20 -1.33
N SER A 86 -7.31 23.04 -0.76
CA SER A 86 -7.68 21.72 -1.28
C SER A 86 -7.77 20.69 -0.16
N VAL A 87 -8.63 19.68 -0.36
CA VAL A 87 -8.79 18.53 0.52
C VAL A 87 -8.42 17.24 -0.21
N GLU A 88 -7.74 16.33 0.50
CA GLU A 88 -7.37 14.98 0.06
C GLU A 88 -8.01 13.97 1.00
N VAL A 89 -8.95 13.17 0.53
CA VAL A 89 -9.74 12.24 1.34
C VAL A 89 -9.36 10.81 1.01
N SER A 90 -8.86 10.07 2.00
CA SER A 90 -8.48 8.65 1.90
C SER A 90 -9.55 7.71 2.48
N ASP A 91 -10.81 8.06 2.34
CA ASP A 91 -11.95 7.29 2.84
C ASP A 91 -13.15 7.43 1.90
N LYS A 92 -13.67 6.31 1.42
CA LYS A 92 -14.80 6.27 0.47
C LYS A 92 -16.17 6.26 1.17
N TRP A 93 -16.21 6.26 2.51
CA TRP A 93 -17.45 6.04 3.28
C TRP A 93 -17.86 7.24 4.13
N THR A 94 -17.32 7.33 5.33
CA THR A 94 -17.82 8.30 6.32
C THR A 94 -17.27 9.71 6.09
N LEU A 95 -16.06 9.84 5.52
CA LEU A 95 -15.45 11.14 5.20
C LEU A 95 -15.79 11.63 3.79
N ALA A 96 -16.36 10.78 2.94
CA ALA A 96 -16.71 11.14 1.56
C ALA A 96 -17.65 12.34 1.44
N GLY A 97 -18.44 12.64 2.48
CA GLY A 97 -19.27 13.85 2.53
C GLY A 97 -18.51 15.18 2.54
N VAL A 98 -17.17 15.13 2.64
CA VAL A 98 -16.30 16.31 2.49
C VAL A 98 -16.25 16.79 1.04
N GLY A 99 -16.42 15.93 0.04
CA GLY A 99 -16.48 16.34 -1.37
C GLY A 99 -17.59 17.37 -1.65
N PRO A 100 -18.87 17.08 -1.34
CA PRO A 100 -19.95 18.07 -1.46
C PRO A 100 -19.74 19.34 -0.61
N TRP A 101 -19.08 19.24 0.54
CA TRP A 101 -18.74 20.41 1.35
C TRP A 101 -17.70 21.27 0.63
N ALA A 102 -16.63 20.67 0.12
CA ALA A 102 -15.55 21.34 -0.61
C ALA A 102 -16.12 22.11 -1.82
N ARG A 103 -16.97 21.45 -2.61
CA ARG A 103 -17.64 22.09 -3.76
C ARG A 103 -18.44 23.34 -3.36
N ARG A 104 -19.23 23.29 -2.27
CA ARG A 104 -20.00 24.44 -1.78
C ARG A 104 -19.11 25.59 -1.30
N ARG A 105 -17.90 25.28 -0.83
CA ARG A 105 -16.93 26.25 -0.32
C ARG A 105 -15.91 26.69 -1.37
N LYS A 106 -16.01 26.17 -2.59
CA LYS A 106 -15.03 26.39 -3.66
C LYS A 106 -13.62 26.00 -3.23
N VAL A 107 -13.49 24.84 -2.63
CA VAL A 107 -12.24 24.20 -2.22
C VAL A 107 -12.00 23.00 -3.13
N GLY A 108 -10.81 22.90 -3.71
CA GLY A 108 -10.46 21.75 -4.55
C GLY A 108 -10.56 20.43 -3.78
N SER A 109 -11.02 19.35 -4.43
CA SER A 109 -11.31 18.09 -3.77
C SER A 109 -10.72 16.88 -4.50
N ILE A 110 -9.97 16.06 -3.76
CA ILE A 110 -9.32 14.85 -4.24
C ILE A 110 -9.76 13.67 -3.40
N LEU A 111 -10.21 12.60 -4.04
CA LEU A 111 -10.40 11.30 -3.40
C LEU A 111 -9.20 10.42 -3.72
N PHE A 112 -8.42 10.03 -2.71
CA PHE A 112 -7.33 9.10 -2.88
C PHE A 112 -7.81 7.66 -2.63
N SER A 113 -7.93 6.88 -3.70
CA SER A 113 -8.43 5.51 -3.69
C SER A 113 -7.29 4.53 -3.39
N HIS A 114 -7.07 4.21 -2.12
CA HIS A 114 -6.03 3.28 -1.68
C HIS A 114 -6.42 1.80 -1.81
N GLU A 115 -7.71 1.49 -1.86
CA GLU A 115 -8.23 0.12 -1.82
C GLU A 115 -9.26 -0.10 -2.93
N ARG A 116 -9.35 -1.35 -3.42
CA ARG A 116 -10.41 -1.84 -4.31
C ARG A 116 -11.50 -2.51 -3.47
N LEU A 117 -12.61 -1.81 -3.30
CA LEU A 117 -13.72 -2.30 -2.50
C LEU A 117 -14.53 -3.39 -3.22
N ASP A 118 -14.58 -3.39 -4.55
CA ASP A 118 -15.27 -4.37 -5.36
C ASP A 118 -14.66 -5.77 -5.22
N ASP A 119 -13.33 -5.87 -5.22
CA ASP A 119 -12.62 -7.13 -5.03
C ASP A 119 -12.65 -7.58 -3.56
N MET A 120 -12.42 -6.66 -2.61
CA MET A 120 -12.53 -6.97 -1.18
C MET A 120 -13.91 -7.48 -0.80
N ALA A 121 -14.98 -6.85 -1.31
CA ALA A 121 -16.34 -7.24 -0.97
C ALA A 121 -16.76 -8.56 -1.62
N SER A 122 -16.31 -8.86 -2.84
CA SER A 122 -16.58 -10.14 -3.51
C SER A 122 -15.95 -11.31 -2.78
N ASP A 123 -14.73 -11.12 -2.25
CA ASP A 123 -14.02 -12.15 -1.48
C ASP A 123 -14.63 -12.40 -0.08
N PHE A 124 -15.18 -11.35 0.55
CA PHE A 124 -15.70 -11.44 1.93
C PHE A 124 -17.18 -11.83 2.02
N LEU A 125 -18.03 -11.33 1.12
CA LEU A 125 -19.49 -11.37 1.32
C LEU A 125 -20.24 -12.34 0.41
N ARG A 126 -19.61 -12.91 -0.64
CA ARG A 126 -20.27 -13.76 -1.66
C ARG A 126 -21.60 -13.21 -2.21
N LEU A 127 -21.87 -11.93 -2.03
CA LEU A 127 -23.08 -11.22 -2.48
C LEU A 127 -22.75 -10.39 -3.70
N PRO A 128 -23.72 -9.99 -4.54
CA PRO A 128 -23.53 -9.11 -5.68
C PRO A 128 -23.25 -7.65 -5.24
N VAL A 129 -22.23 -7.49 -4.38
CA VAL A 129 -21.83 -6.20 -3.79
C VAL A 129 -21.19 -5.28 -4.84
N ARG A 130 -20.71 -5.86 -5.96
CA ARG A 130 -20.13 -5.08 -7.08
C ARG A 130 -21.05 -3.96 -7.54
N THR A 131 -22.33 -4.24 -7.75
CA THR A 131 -23.30 -3.21 -8.17
C THR A 131 -23.41 -2.07 -7.16
N LEU A 132 -23.40 -2.38 -5.86
CA LEU A 132 -23.48 -1.35 -4.81
C LEU A 132 -22.19 -0.51 -4.78
N VAL A 133 -21.03 -1.14 -4.92
CA VAL A 133 -19.73 -0.44 -5.02
C VAL A 133 -19.71 0.45 -6.24
N HIS A 134 -20.16 -0.03 -7.42
CA HIS A 134 -20.24 0.79 -8.63
C HIS A 134 -21.17 2.00 -8.45
N LEU A 135 -22.36 1.82 -7.89
CA LEU A 135 -23.27 2.95 -7.59
C LEU A 135 -22.61 3.96 -6.65
N ARG A 136 -21.87 3.47 -5.64
CA ARG A 136 -21.12 4.33 -4.73
C ARG A 136 -20.02 5.09 -5.46
N ASN A 137 -19.26 4.43 -6.30
CA ASN A 137 -18.18 5.04 -7.08
C ASN A 137 -18.71 6.09 -8.06
N HIS A 138 -19.86 5.86 -8.68
CA HIS A 138 -20.55 6.88 -9.50
C HIS A 138 -20.93 8.14 -8.71
N ALA A 139 -21.37 7.98 -7.46
CA ALA A 139 -21.66 9.13 -6.60
C ALA A 139 -20.39 9.87 -6.20
N LEU A 140 -19.33 9.14 -5.79
CA LEU A 140 -18.03 9.71 -5.45
C LEU A 140 -17.38 10.44 -6.63
N ALA A 141 -17.46 9.87 -7.84
CA ALA A 141 -16.94 10.49 -9.06
C ALA A 141 -17.56 11.86 -9.37
N ARG A 142 -18.82 12.10 -8.92
CA ARG A 142 -19.50 13.40 -9.04
C ARG A 142 -19.16 14.35 -7.92
N ASP A 143 -18.79 13.81 -6.76
CA ASP A 143 -18.57 14.57 -5.52
C ASP A 143 -17.15 15.13 -5.43
N PHE A 144 -16.19 14.56 -6.12
CA PHE A 144 -14.79 14.98 -6.10
C PHE A 144 -14.31 15.46 -7.47
N ASP A 145 -13.39 16.44 -7.47
CA ASP A 145 -12.83 17.00 -8.71
C ASP A 145 -11.88 16.04 -9.39
N ARG A 146 -11.11 15.28 -8.59
CA ARG A 146 -10.19 14.24 -9.06
C ARG A 146 -10.29 13.00 -8.17
N VAL A 147 -10.09 11.84 -8.79
CA VAL A 147 -9.87 10.58 -8.06
C VAL A 147 -8.45 10.11 -8.37
N VAL A 148 -7.64 10.00 -7.35
CA VAL A 148 -6.26 9.49 -7.46
C VAL A 148 -6.26 8.00 -7.21
N VAL A 149 -5.61 7.27 -8.11
CA VAL A 149 -5.37 5.82 -8.06
C VAL A 149 -3.88 5.55 -8.16
N THR A 150 -3.42 4.38 -7.73
CA THR A 150 -2.00 4.06 -7.67
C THR A 150 -1.50 3.21 -8.85
N THR A 151 -2.41 2.46 -9.49
CA THR A 151 -2.11 1.52 -10.58
C THR A 151 -3.30 1.45 -11.54
N ARG A 152 -3.11 0.87 -12.73
CA ARG A 152 -4.22 0.56 -13.65
C ARG A 152 -5.19 -0.45 -13.04
N TYR A 153 -4.66 -1.40 -12.26
CA TYR A 153 -5.49 -2.34 -11.52
C TYR A 153 -6.45 -1.61 -10.57
N SER A 154 -5.95 -0.65 -9.78
CA SER A 154 -6.82 0.14 -8.89
C SER A 154 -7.75 1.10 -9.64
N ALA A 155 -7.38 1.55 -10.85
CA ALA A 155 -8.24 2.33 -11.73
C ALA A 155 -9.47 1.54 -12.21
N GLY A 156 -9.33 0.23 -12.43
CA GLY A 156 -10.41 -0.63 -12.91
C GLY A 156 -11.66 -0.69 -12.00
N GLU A 157 -11.54 -0.33 -10.71
CA GLU A 157 -12.71 -0.17 -9.83
C GLU A 157 -13.64 0.98 -10.25
N TRP A 158 -13.11 1.92 -11.02
CA TRP A 158 -13.81 3.13 -11.47
C TRP A 158 -14.35 3.03 -12.90
N ASP A 159 -14.20 1.86 -13.54
CA ASP A 159 -14.67 1.63 -14.90
C ASP A 159 -16.17 1.92 -15.02
N GLY A 160 -16.55 2.62 -16.09
CA GLY A 160 -17.91 3.04 -16.33
C GLY A 160 -18.39 4.24 -15.49
N SER A 161 -17.59 4.73 -14.54
CA SER A 161 -17.91 5.96 -13.80
C SER A 161 -17.49 7.22 -14.55
N SER A 162 -17.95 8.41 -14.09
CA SER A 162 -17.51 9.72 -14.61
C SER A 162 -16.28 10.24 -13.88
N ALA A 163 -15.54 9.40 -13.15
CA ALA A 163 -14.37 9.81 -12.38
C ALA A 163 -13.26 10.37 -13.30
N ARG A 164 -12.73 11.52 -12.91
CA ARG A 164 -11.53 12.09 -13.53
C ARG A 164 -10.32 11.50 -12.82
N LEU A 165 -9.84 10.36 -13.34
CA LEU A 165 -8.75 9.59 -12.75
C LEU A 165 -7.39 10.24 -13.00
N VAL A 166 -6.55 10.24 -11.97
CA VAL A 166 -5.13 10.56 -12.06
C VAL A 166 -4.36 9.42 -11.41
N THR A 167 -3.38 8.87 -12.12
CA THR A 167 -2.52 7.82 -11.56
C THR A 167 -1.30 8.45 -10.89
N VAL A 168 -1.16 8.20 -9.59
CA VAL A 168 0.00 8.62 -8.80
C VAL A 168 0.58 7.39 -8.10
N PRO A 169 1.67 6.81 -8.62
CA PRO A 169 2.35 5.72 -7.96
C PRO A 169 2.87 6.14 -6.57
N LEU A 170 2.85 5.22 -5.62
CA LEU A 170 3.47 5.45 -4.31
C LEU A 170 5.00 5.25 -4.41
N GLY A 171 5.72 5.82 -3.47
CA GLY A 171 7.16 5.72 -3.40
C GLY A 171 7.66 4.69 -2.37
N VAL A 172 8.95 4.46 -2.38
CA VAL A 172 9.70 3.73 -1.36
C VAL A 172 10.75 4.65 -0.74
N ASP A 173 11.07 4.41 0.53
CA ASP A 173 12.15 5.09 1.24
C ASP A 173 13.47 4.40 0.91
N LEU A 174 14.19 5.00 -0.02
CA LEU A 174 15.45 4.45 -0.57
C LEU A 174 16.63 4.60 0.40
N ASP A 175 16.52 5.41 1.43
CA ASP A 175 17.56 5.57 2.47
C ASP A 175 17.47 4.46 3.51
N THR A 176 16.27 4.12 3.94
CA THR A 176 16.02 3.01 4.86
C THR A 176 16.15 1.66 4.15
N PHE A 177 15.44 1.49 3.02
CA PHE A 177 15.51 0.27 2.20
C PHE A 177 16.63 0.39 1.19
N ARG A 178 17.77 -0.17 1.54
CA ARG A 178 19.00 -0.15 0.73
C ARG A 178 19.67 -1.51 0.72
N ALA A 179 20.46 -1.76 -0.29
CA ALA A 179 21.25 -2.99 -0.36
C ALA A 179 22.16 -3.15 0.86
N VAL A 180 22.16 -4.31 1.49
CA VAL A 180 23.07 -4.62 2.60
C VAL A 180 24.46 -4.93 2.04
N ALA A 181 25.49 -4.39 2.72
CA ALA A 181 26.88 -4.55 2.29
C ALA A 181 27.37 -6.01 2.42
N GLU A 182 26.92 -6.71 3.45
CA GLU A 182 27.29 -8.11 3.71
C GLU A 182 26.21 -9.05 3.20
N ARG A 183 26.32 -9.45 1.95
CA ARG A 183 25.47 -10.51 1.38
C ARG A 183 26.26 -11.80 1.25
N ARG A 184 25.58 -12.89 1.63
CA ARG A 184 26.10 -14.23 1.36
C ARG A 184 25.95 -14.56 -0.13
N ASP A 185 26.87 -15.35 -0.65
CA ASP A 185 26.71 -15.99 -1.95
C ASP A 185 25.45 -16.87 -1.97
N PRO A 186 24.84 -17.08 -3.15
CA PRO A 186 23.71 -17.98 -3.28
C PRO A 186 24.06 -19.37 -2.72
N ASP A 187 23.26 -19.79 -1.76
CA ASP A 187 23.34 -21.08 -1.06
C ASP A 187 22.50 -22.12 -1.83
N PRO A 188 22.76 -23.42 -1.70
CA PRO A 188 21.83 -24.46 -2.15
C PRO A 188 20.39 -24.25 -1.65
N VAL A 189 20.22 -23.73 -0.43
CA VAL A 189 18.91 -23.42 0.15
C VAL A 189 18.42 -22.05 -0.32
N ILE A 190 17.25 -22.00 -0.97
CA ILE A 190 16.60 -20.74 -1.38
C ILE A 190 15.98 -20.08 -0.15
N ARG A 191 16.41 -18.87 0.18
CA ARG A 191 15.82 -18.05 1.25
C ARG A 191 14.75 -17.15 0.69
N LEU A 192 13.51 -17.50 0.96
CA LEU A 192 12.34 -16.71 0.62
C LEU A 192 11.92 -15.81 1.79
N ILE A 193 11.36 -14.65 1.47
CA ILE A 193 10.70 -13.78 2.45
C ILE A 193 9.31 -13.40 1.96
N HIS A 194 8.33 -13.45 2.88
CA HIS A 194 7.04 -12.80 2.71
C HIS A 194 6.84 -11.82 3.87
N ALA A 195 6.65 -10.53 3.57
CA ALA A 195 6.42 -9.52 4.59
C ALA A 195 5.10 -8.78 4.36
N GLY A 196 4.28 -8.72 5.40
CA GLY A 196 2.99 -8.06 5.33
C GLY A 196 2.08 -8.40 6.52
N ARG A 197 0.85 -7.87 6.47
CA ARG A 197 -0.17 -8.26 7.45
C ARG A 197 -0.60 -9.71 7.19
N MET A 198 -0.72 -10.49 8.26
CA MET A 198 -1.25 -11.85 8.21
C MET A 198 -2.78 -11.80 8.21
N SER A 199 -3.35 -11.38 7.09
CA SER A 199 -4.77 -11.19 6.86
C SER A 199 -5.17 -11.74 5.48
N ARG A 200 -6.47 -12.00 5.31
CA ARG A 200 -6.99 -12.71 4.13
C ARG A 200 -6.67 -11.97 2.83
N GLU A 201 -6.80 -10.64 2.82
CA GLU A 201 -6.56 -9.79 1.65
C GLU A 201 -5.09 -9.73 1.19
N LYS A 202 -4.15 -10.16 2.04
CA LYS A 202 -2.70 -10.23 1.71
C LYS A 202 -2.26 -11.61 1.23
N TYR A 203 -3.15 -12.59 1.25
CA TYR A 203 -2.91 -13.94 0.74
C TYR A 203 -1.58 -14.59 1.19
N PRO A 204 -1.17 -14.49 2.47
CA PRO A 204 0.08 -15.11 2.94
C PRO A 204 0.10 -16.63 2.76
N GLN A 205 -1.07 -17.28 2.72
CA GLN A 205 -1.20 -18.71 2.44
C GLN A 205 -0.66 -19.10 1.04
N LEU A 206 -0.67 -18.20 0.05
CA LEU A 206 -0.10 -18.49 -1.27
C LEU A 206 1.43 -18.54 -1.22
N ALA A 207 2.08 -17.69 -0.42
CA ALA A 207 3.52 -17.72 -0.22
C ALA A 207 3.94 -19.02 0.50
N ILE A 208 3.19 -19.41 1.53
CA ILE A 208 3.40 -20.67 2.26
C ILE A 208 3.21 -21.88 1.33
N ALA A 209 2.12 -21.88 0.55
CA ALA A 209 1.84 -22.97 -0.38
C ALA A 209 2.88 -23.09 -1.51
N ALA A 210 3.44 -21.97 -1.97
CA ALA A 210 4.56 -21.99 -2.94
C ALA A 210 5.85 -22.60 -2.34
N ALA A 211 6.17 -22.27 -1.09
CA ALA A 211 7.31 -22.86 -0.38
C ALA A 211 7.10 -24.36 -0.11
N ALA A 212 5.90 -24.76 0.31
CA ALA A 212 5.54 -26.16 0.48
C ALA A 212 5.66 -26.95 -0.83
N GLU A 213 5.20 -26.37 -1.94
CA GLU A 213 5.31 -27.00 -3.27
C GLU A 213 6.78 -27.18 -3.71
N LEU A 214 7.63 -26.17 -3.48
CA LEU A 214 9.07 -26.28 -3.73
C LEU A 214 9.69 -27.42 -2.89
N HIS A 215 9.37 -27.48 -1.61
CA HIS A 215 9.83 -28.54 -0.70
C HIS A 215 9.39 -29.91 -1.18
N ARG A 216 8.11 -30.09 -1.56
CA ARG A 216 7.58 -31.34 -2.12
C ARG A 216 8.30 -31.78 -3.41
N ARG A 217 8.82 -30.81 -4.19
CA ARG A 217 9.64 -31.09 -5.39
C ARG A 217 11.10 -31.41 -5.07
N GLY A 218 11.46 -31.51 -3.79
CA GLY A 218 12.85 -31.74 -3.35
C GLY A 218 13.78 -30.53 -3.53
N VAL A 219 13.23 -29.33 -3.72
CA VAL A 219 14.01 -28.10 -3.80
C VAL A 219 14.30 -27.59 -2.39
N PRO A 220 15.57 -27.45 -1.98
CA PRO A 220 15.90 -26.89 -0.67
C PRO A 220 15.43 -25.44 -0.57
N VAL A 221 14.55 -25.15 0.38
CA VAL A 221 13.93 -23.83 0.54
C VAL A 221 13.63 -23.55 2.01
N GLU A 222 13.72 -22.29 2.41
CA GLU A 222 13.29 -21.75 3.69
C GLU A 222 12.47 -20.48 3.44
N LEU A 223 11.25 -20.40 3.97
CA LEU A 223 10.42 -19.18 3.90
C LEU A 223 10.39 -18.47 5.25
N THR A 224 10.84 -17.24 5.29
CA THR A 224 10.64 -16.33 6.44
C THR A 224 9.36 -15.53 6.22
N VAL A 225 8.42 -15.62 7.19
CA VAL A 225 7.17 -14.85 7.20
C VAL A 225 7.27 -13.77 8.27
N ALA A 226 7.31 -12.51 7.83
CA ALA A 226 7.45 -11.31 8.67
C ALA A 226 6.12 -10.54 8.73
N GLY A 227 5.56 -10.41 9.92
CA GLY A 227 4.32 -9.69 10.17
C GLY A 227 3.37 -10.42 11.10
N THR A 228 2.29 -9.75 11.46
CA THR A 228 1.24 -10.27 12.33
C THR A 228 -0.14 -9.93 11.77
N GLY A 229 -1.17 -10.58 12.28
CA GLY A 229 -2.54 -10.33 11.88
C GLY A 229 -3.50 -11.43 12.33
N PRO A 230 -4.79 -11.27 12.04
CA PRO A 230 -5.84 -12.15 12.55
C PRO A 230 -5.71 -13.62 12.06
N HIS A 231 -5.04 -13.87 10.95
CA HIS A 231 -4.87 -15.21 10.38
C HIS A 231 -3.58 -15.92 10.81
N LEU A 232 -2.73 -15.32 11.65
CA LEU A 232 -1.41 -15.88 11.98
C LEU A 232 -1.51 -17.27 12.61
N ALA A 233 -2.46 -17.50 13.52
CA ALA A 233 -2.64 -18.80 14.16
C ALA A 233 -3.00 -19.88 13.14
N TRP A 234 -3.99 -19.59 12.29
CA TRP A 234 -4.41 -20.50 11.22
C TRP A 234 -3.28 -20.78 10.22
N LEU A 235 -2.48 -19.75 9.84
CA LEU A 235 -1.35 -19.92 8.93
C LEU A 235 -0.26 -20.83 9.50
N ARG A 236 -0.03 -20.80 10.82
CA ARG A 236 0.93 -21.71 11.48
C ARG A 236 0.46 -23.15 11.40
N GLU A 237 -0.83 -23.40 11.61
CA GLU A 237 -1.43 -24.74 11.47
C GLU A 237 -1.30 -25.26 10.03
N GLN A 238 -1.54 -24.39 9.03
CA GLN A 238 -1.41 -24.76 7.62
C GLN A 238 0.04 -24.99 7.15
N ALA A 239 1.01 -24.50 7.90
CA ALA A 239 2.43 -24.55 7.56
C ALA A 239 3.19 -25.71 8.23
N GLU A 240 2.53 -26.63 8.94
CA GLU A 240 3.18 -27.67 9.76
C GLU A 240 4.24 -28.50 9.03
N GLU A 241 4.03 -28.79 7.73
CA GLU A 241 4.97 -29.56 6.90
C GLU A 241 5.84 -28.69 5.98
N ALA A 242 5.64 -27.37 5.98
CA ALA A 242 6.36 -26.45 5.11
C ALA A 242 7.57 -25.86 5.82
N PRO A 243 8.70 -25.62 5.12
CA PRO A 243 9.91 -25.02 5.71
C PRO A 243 9.71 -23.52 5.97
N VAL A 244 8.85 -23.18 6.93
CA VAL A 244 8.40 -21.80 7.20
C VAL A 244 8.78 -21.36 8.60
N ARG A 245 9.40 -20.19 8.71
CA ARG A 245 9.73 -19.52 9.97
C ARG A 245 8.89 -18.26 10.13
N PHE A 246 8.02 -18.20 11.13
CA PHE A 246 7.21 -17.04 11.46
C PHE A 246 7.93 -16.14 12.47
N LEU A 247 8.25 -14.90 12.09
CA LEU A 247 8.89 -13.93 12.98
C LEU A 247 7.89 -13.14 13.84
N GLY A 248 6.62 -13.09 13.44
CA GLY A 248 5.67 -12.16 14.04
C GLY A 248 5.90 -10.72 13.58
N TYR A 249 5.50 -9.75 14.40
CA TYR A 249 5.71 -8.33 14.09
C TYR A 249 7.21 -8.00 14.12
N VAL A 250 7.68 -7.38 13.04
CA VAL A 250 9.06 -6.88 12.94
C VAL A 250 9.02 -5.41 13.34
N ASP A 251 9.68 -5.11 14.44
CA ASP A 251 9.80 -3.74 14.94
C ASP A 251 10.98 -3.03 14.25
N GLY A 252 10.67 -1.88 13.68
CA GLY A 252 11.65 -1.09 12.95
C GLY A 252 11.80 -1.44 11.47
N ARG A 253 11.95 -0.40 10.67
CA ARG A 253 12.09 -0.51 9.22
C ARG A 253 13.48 -0.98 8.80
N ASP A 254 14.50 -0.63 9.58
CA ASP A 254 15.88 -1.08 9.34
C ASP A 254 16.00 -2.59 9.47
N GLU A 255 15.31 -3.18 10.48
CA GLU A 255 15.28 -4.63 10.64
C GLU A 255 14.53 -5.30 9.49
N LEU A 256 13.42 -4.73 9.03
CA LEU A 256 12.72 -5.24 7.85
C LEU A 256 13.60 -5.13 6.59
N ALA A 257 14.31 -4.03 6.41
CA ALA A 257 15.25 -3.85 5.29
C ALA A 257 16.40 -4.88 5.35
N ARG A 258 16.92 -5.16 6.55
CA ARG A 258 17.93 -6.20 6.76
C ARG A 258 17.39 -7.59 6.36
N LEU A 259 16.17 -7.91 6.76
CA LEU A 259 15.52 -9.19 6.40
C LEU A 259 15.32 -9.33 4.88
N TYR A 260 14.83 -8.28 4.22
CA TYR A 260 14.76 -8.27 2.74
C TYR A 260 16.16 -8.47 2.14
N GLY A 261 17.13 -7.71 2.61
CA GLY A 261 18.51 -7.79 2.10
C GLY A 261 19.14 -9.17 2.24
N GLN A 262 18.78 -9.94 3.25
CA GLN A 262 19.29 -11.31 3.47
C GLN A 262 18.56 -12.38 2.68
N ALA A 263 17.37 -12.09 2.16
CA ALA A 263 16.61 -13.03 1.35
C ALA A 263 17.15 -13.10 -0.09
N ASP A 264 16.94 -14.23 -0.72
CA ASP A 264 17.24 -14.43 -2.14
C ASP A 264 16.10 -13.90 -3.02
N ILE A 265 14.87 -14.15 -2.62
CA ILE A 265 13.65 -13.76 -3.36
C ILE A 265 12.57 -13.35 -2.36
N SER A 266 11.87 -12.26 -2.66
CA SER A 266 10.67 -11.84 -1.91
C SER A 266 9.39 -12.32 -2.61
N LEU A 267 8.42 -12.81 -1.83
CA LEU A 267 7.11 -13.25 -2.30
C LEU A 267 6.03 -12.21 -1.99
N SER A 268 5.56 -11.50 -3.00
CA SER A 268 4.46 -10.53 -2.92
C SER A 268 3.31 -10.97 -3.82
N VAL A 269 2.65 -12.06 -3.42
CA VAL A 269 1.81 -12.90 -4.28
C VAL A 269 0.30 -12.66 -4.15
N ALA A 270 -0.12 -11.59 -3.46
CA ALA A 270 -1.53 -11.24 -3.34
C ALA A 270 -2.12 -10.77 -4.68
N PRO A 271 -3.13 -11.45 -5.25
CA PRO A 271 -3.73 -11.08 -6.53
C PRO A 271 -4.58 -9.80 -6.46
N THR A 272 -5.01 -9.42 -5.26
CA THR A 272 -5.84 -8.24 -4.98
C THR A 272 -5.04 -7.05 -4.44
N GLU A 273 -3.70 -7.10 -4.50
CA GLU A 273 -2.86 -5.99 -4.07
C GLU A 273 -3.08 -4.77 -4.96
N THR A 274 -3.42 -3.63 -4.38
CA THR A 274 -3.71 -2.40 -5.14
C THR A 274 -2.45 -1.66 -5.58
N PHE A 275 -1.36 -1.78 -4.84
CA PHE A 275 -0.06 -1.22 -5.20
C PHE A 275 1.07 -2.20 -4.89
N GLY A 276 1.40 -2.43 -3.60
CA GLY A 276 2.45 -3.36 -3.21
C GLY A 276 3.73 -2.66 -2.73
N LEU A 277 3.66 -1.86 -1.66
CA LEU A 277 4.86 -1.25 -1.06
C LEU A 277 5.94 -2.29 -0.70
N ALA A 278 5.53 -3.49 -0.27
CA ALA A 278 6.44 -4.59 0.03
C ALA A 278 7.28 -5.04 -1.18
N VAL A 279 6.74 -4.91 -2.40
CA VAL A 279 7.49 -5.13 -3.66
C VAL A 279 8.63 -4.14 -3.76
N LEU A 280 8.31 -2.84 -3.66
CA LEU A 280 9.31 -1.78 -3.79
C LEU A 280 10.34 -1.81 -2.65
N GLU A 281 9.93 -2.16 -1.43
CA GLU A 281 10.82 -2.32 -0.28
C GLU A 281 11.83 -3.44 -0.50
N ALA A 282 11.40 -4.58 -1.02
CA ALA A 282 12.27 -5.69 -1.37
C ALA A 282 13.23 -5.31 -2.51
N LEU A 283 12.71 -4.75 -3.61
CA LEU A 283 13.53 -4.30 -4.74
C LEU A 283 14.54 -3.24 -4.33
N ALA A 284 14.17 -2.28 -3.47
CA ALA A 284 15.07 -1.26 -2.94
C ALA A 284 16.24 -1.85 -2.15
N CYS A 285 16.00 -2.97 -1.44
CA CYS A 285 17.06 -3.76 -0.81
C CYS A 285 17.88 -4.62 -1.81
N GLY A 286 17.59 -4.53 -3.10
CA GLY A 286 18.19 -5.35 -4.15
C GLY A 286 17.73 -6.81 -4.08
N THR A 287 16.55 -7.09 -3.57
CA THR A 287 15.99 -8.43 -3.50
C THR A 287 14.92 -8.58 -4.58
N PRO A 288 15.15 -9.44 -5.59
CA PRO A 288 14.21 -9.68 -6.66
C PRO A 288 12.91 -10.29 -6.13
N VAL A 289 11.80 -10.12 -6.85
CA VAL A 289 10.45 -10.40 -6.34
C VAL A 289 9.72 -11.41 -7.23
N VAL A 290 8.95 -12.29 -6.62
CA VAL A 290 7.89 -13.05 -7.31
C VAL A 290 6.53 -12.46 -6.93
N THR A 291 5.73 -12.13 -7.95
CA THR A 291 4.35 -11.62 -7.79
C THR A 291 3.32 -12.60 -8.34
N ALA A 292 2.04 -12.38 -8.03
CA ALA A 292 0.97 -12.91 -8.86
C ALA A 292 1.02 -12.25 -10.26
N ASP A 293 0.49 -12.92 -11.28
CA ASP A 293 0.39 -12.39 -12.66
C ASP A 293 -0.72 -11.36 -12.83
N VAL A 294 -1.45 -11.03 -11.75
CA VAL A 294 -2.54 -10.07 -11.66
C VAL A 294 -2.37 -9.17 -10.43
N GLY A 295 -3.11 -8.07 -10.38
CA GLY A 295 -3.08 -7.10 -9.28
C GLY A 295 -2.08 -5.97 -9.50
N GLY A 296 -2.14 -4.95 -8.64
CA GLY A 296 -1.28 -3.77 -8.73
C GLY A 296 0.21 -4.07 -8.50
N ALA A 297 0.53 -5.08 -7.67
CA ALA A 297 1.90 -5.51 -7.45
C ALA A 297 2.58 -5.99 -8.75
N ARG A 298 1.82 -6.59 -9.67
CA ARG A 298 2.33 -7.02 -10.99
C ARG A 298 2.76 -5.84 -11.86
N GLU A 299 2.10 -4.69 -11.73
CA GLU A 299 2.41 -3.49 -12.51
C GLU A 299 3.70 -2.78 -12.06
N LEU A 300 4.18 -3.09 -10.86
CA LEU A 300 5.41 -2.51 -10.29
C LEU A 300 6.69 -3.23 -10.72
N VAL A 301 6.60 -4.28 -11.52
CA VAL A 301 7.75 -5.13 -11.83
C VAL A 301 7.81 -5.46 -13.31
N ASP A 302 9.02 -5.71 -13.79
CA ASP A 302 9.30 -6.23 -15.12
C ASP A 302 10.27 -7.43 -15.07
N ASP A 303 10.61 -7.95 -16.22
CA ASP A 303 11.49 -9.09 -16.37
C ASP A 303 12.96 -8.82 -15.97
N THR A 304 13.36 -7.58 -15.71
CA THR A 304 14.71 -7.26 -15.24
C THR A 304 14.91 -7.55 -13.76
N CYS A 305 13.82 -7.52 -12.95
CA CYS A 305 13.88 -7.58 -11.49
C CYS A 305 12.95 -8.61 -10.85
N ALA A 306 12.10 -9.27 -11.63
CA ALA A 306 11.05 -10.15 -11.09
C ALA A 306 10.71 -11.33 -12.00
N GLU A 307 9.88 -12.21 -11.44
CA GLU A 307 9.08 -13.23 -12.13
C GLU A 307 7.66 -13.22 -11.56
N TRP A 308 6.73 -13.82 -12.28
CA TRP A 308 5.33 -13.89 -11.86
C TRP A 308 4.66 -15.20 -12.28
N GLY A 309 3.55 -15.51 -11.63
CA GLY A 309 2.75 -16.69 -11.96
C GLY A 309 1.31 -16.56 -11.51
N ALA A 310 0.44 -17.40 -12.04
CA ALA A 310 -0.94 -17.47 -11.59
C ALA A 310 -0.99 -17.67 -10.06
N PRO A 311 -1.99 -17.12 -9.33
CA PRO A 311 -2.05 -17.14 -7.87
C PRO A 311 -2.40 -18.54 -7.33
N ARG A 312 -1.53 -19.51 -7.59
CA ARG A 312 -1.59 -20.91 -7.14
C ARG A 312 -0.19 -21.46 -6.88
N ALA A 313 -0.07 -22.37 -5.94
CA ALA A 313 1.20 -22.89 -5.43
C ALA A 313 2.19 -23.30 -6.54
N ALA A 314 1.76 -24.15 -7.49
CA ALA A 314 2.63 -24.69 -8.53
C ALA A 314 3.20 -23.58 -9.45
N ALA A 315 2.35 -22.64 -9.89
CA ALA A 315 2.79 -21.57 -10.81
C ALA A 315 3.73 -20.57 -10.12
N LEU A 316 3.50 -20.27 -8.84
CA LEU A 316 4.37 -19.42 -8.04
C LEU A 316 5.70 -20.12 -7.75
N ALA A 317 5.68 -21.44 -7.46
CA ALA A 317 6.89 -22.25 -7.32
C ALA A 317 7.73 -22.26 -8.61
N ASP A 318 7.07 -22.38 -9.78
CA ASP A 318 7.75 -22.31 -11.08
C ASP A 318 8.41 -20.92 -11.28
N ALA A 319 7.72 -19.85 -10.91
CA ALA A 319 8.26 -18.47 -10.97
C ALA A 319 9.49 -18.33 -10.05
N VAL A 320 9.44 -18.87 -8.83
CA VAL A 320 10.60 -18.89 -7.91
C VAL A 320 11.78 -19.63 -8.55
N GLN A 321 11.56 -20.78 -9.17
CA GLN A 321 12.64 -21.55 -9.81
C GLN A 321 13.26 -20.81 -11.00
N ARG A 322 12.45 -20.15 -11.84
CA ARG A 322 12.97 -19.31 -12.93
C ARG A 322 13.82 -18.16 -12.40
N LEU A 323 13.31 -17.44 -11.39
CA LEU A 323 14.04 -16.31 -10.78
C LEU A 323 15.34 -16.76 -10.11
N ARG A 324 15.30 -17.91 -9.43
CA ARG A 324 16.52 -18.52 -8.86
C ARG A 324 17.56 -18.84 -9.93
N THR A 325 17.17 -19.44 -11.06
CA THR A 325 18.09 -19.74 -12.16
C THR A 325 18.80 -18.48 -12.63
N ARG A 326 18.08 -17.39 -12.77
CA ARG A 326 18.65 -16.08 -13.12
C ARG A 326 19.58 -15.54 -12.03
N LEU A 327 19.16 -15.67 -10.77
CA LEU A 327 19.96 -15.23 -9.62
C LEU A 327 21.30 -16.00 -9.53
N LEU A 328 21.31 -17.29 -9.83
CA LEU A 328 22.53 -18.10 -9.84
C LEU A 328 23.45 -17.77 -11.03
N ALA A 329 22.87 -17.39 -12.17
CA ALA A 329 23.63 -17.01 -13.35
C ALA A 329 24.33 -15.64 -13.19
N ASP A 330 23.67 -14.65 -12.62
CA ASP A 330 24.22 -13.32 -12.33
C ASP A 330 23.59 -12.72 -11.04
N PRO A 331 24.09 -13.12 -9.86
CA PRO A 331 23.52 -12.64 -8.60
C PRO A 331 23.70 -11.13 -8.40
N HIS A 332 24.81 -10.56 -8.85
CA HIS A 332 25.05 -9.12 -8.70
C HIS A 332 24.26 -8.29 -9.70
N GLY A 333 24.13 -8.73 -10.95
CA GLY A 333 23.38 -8.04 -11.99
C GLY A 333 21.88 -7.99 -11.66
N LEU A 334 21.27 -9.12 -11.32
CA LEU A 334 19.87 -9.19 -10.99
C LEU A 334 19.51 -8.31 -9.77
N ARG A 335 20.38 -8.29 -8.76
CA ARG A 335 20.18 -7.47 -7.56
C ARG A 335 20.35 -5.97 -7.83
N ARG A 336 21.32 -5.59 -8.68
CA ARG A 336 21.44 -4.18 -9.14
C ARG A 336 20.20 -3.77 -9.94
N SER A 337 19.73 -4.62 -10.85
CA SER A 337 18.51 -4.34 -11.62
C SER A 337 17.31 -4.14 -10.69
N ALA A 338 17.14 -4.97 -9.66
CA ALA A 338 16.08 -4.80 -8.65
C ALA A 338 16.17 -3.43 -7.96
N ARG A 339 17.36 -3.02 -7.52
CA ARG A 339 17.57 -1.71 -6.89
C ARG A 339 17.30 -0.57 -7.86
N THR A 340 17.86 -0.59 -9.05
CA THR A 340 17.66 0.45 -10.08
C THR A 340 16.19 0.59 -10.46
N HIS A 341 15.46 -0.52 -10.50
CA HIS A 341 14.03 -0.50 -10.75
C HIS A 341 13.25 0.23 -9.62
N ALA A 342 13.58 -0.05 -8.35
CA ALA A 342 12.96 0.63 -7.21
C ALA A 342 13.24 2.14 -7.16
N GLU A 343 14.39 2.58 -7.66
CA GLU A 343 14.78 4.01 -7.70
C GLU A 343 13.88 4.87 -8.58
N GLN A 344 13.09 4.26 -9.47
CA GLN A 344 12.08 4.96 -10.27
C GLN A 344 10.85 5.37 -9.43
N TYR A 345 10.70 4.79 -8.23
CA TYR A 345 9.55 4.99 -7.35
C TYR A 345 9.97 5.74 -6.08
N SER A 346 10.22 7.04 -6.17
CA SER A 346 10.52 7.86 -5.00
C SER A 346 9.28 8.52 -4.42
N TRP A 347 9.27 8.72 -3.10
CA TRP A 347 8.22 9.52 -2.46
C TRP A 347 8.23 10.98 -2.91
N ASP A 348 9.38 11.50 -3.37
CA ASP A 348 9.48 12.87 -3.91
C ASP A 348 8.73 13.00 -5.22
N THR A 349 8.87 12.03 -6.12
CA THR A 349 8.09 11.96 -7.37
C THR A 349 6.59 11.85 -7.07
N SER A 350 6.18 10.96 -6.14
CA SER A 350 4.77 10.82 -5.74
C SER A 350 4.21 12.14 -5.21
N ALA A 351 4.97 12.85 -4.36
CA ALA A 351 4.55 14.12 -3.79
C ALA A 351 4.47 15.23 -4.84
N GLN A 352 5.40 15.31 -5.79
CA GLN A 352 5.34 16.25 -6.90
C GLN A 352 4.10 16.05 -7.77
N LEU A 353 3.77 14.81 -8.10
CA LEU A 353 2.55 14.47 -8.83
C LEU A 353 1.30 14.87 -8.03
N MET A 354 1.24 14.55 -6.74
CA MET A 354 0.12 14.95 -5.88
C MET A 354 -0.01 16.47 -5.76
N LEU A 355 1.10 17.20 -5.60
CA LEU A 355 1.08 18.67 -5.55
C LEU A 355 0.59 19.27 -6.86
N ALA A 356 0.90 18.68 -8.00
CA ALA A 356 0.34 19.09 -9.29
C ALA A 356 -1.19 18.91 -9.33
N VAL A 357 -1.71 17.77 -8.81
CA VAL A 357 -3.16 17.56 -8.71
C VAL A 357 -3.81 18.55 -7.75
N HIS A 358 -3.20 18.82 -6.58
CA HIS A 358 -3.69 19.83 -5.64
C HIS A 358 -3.72 21.23 -6.28
N SER A 359 -2.70 21.60 -7.04
CA SER A 359 -2.62 22.89 -7.73
C SER A 359 -3.73 23.02 -8.80
N GLU A 360 -3.95 21.96 -9.57
CA GLU A 360 -4.98 21.92 -10.62
C GLU A 360 -6.39 22.12 -10.02
N VAL A 361 -6.75 21.36 -8.97
CA VAL A 361 -8.08 21.48 -8.38
C VAL A 361 -8.29 22.80 -7.64
N SER A 362 -7.22 23.39 -7.07
CA SER A 362 -7.28 24.68 -6.41
C SER A 362 -7.46 25.84 -7.40
N ALA A 363 -6.90 25.75 -8.62
CA ALA A 363 -7.01 26.78 -9.65
C ALA A 363 -8.35 26.77 -10.38
N SER A 364 -9.00 25.60 -10.52
CA SER A 364 -10.27 25.43 -11.23
C SER A 364 -11.45 26.17 -10.57
N GLU A 365 -11.31 26.58 -9.32
CA GLU A 365 -12.35 27.26 -8.53
C GLU A 365 -12.23 28.79 -8.55
N THR A 366 -11.18 29.34 -9.21
CA THR A 366 -10.94 30.79 -9.26
C THR A 366 -11.47 31.43 -10.53
N THR A 367 -12.03 30.63 -11.46
CA THR A 367 -12.64 31.07 -12.72
C THR A 367 -14.14 30.89 -12.68
#